data_72aedccf8be23995f6ffe9dccfc3a8f7
#
_entry.id   72aedccf8be23995f6ffe9dccfc3a8f7
#
_cell.length_a   1.000
_cell.length_b   1.000
_cell.length_c   1.000
_cell.angle_alpha   90.00
_cell.angle_beta   90.00
_cell.angle_gamma   90.00
#
_symmetry.space_group_name_H-M   'P 1'
#
loop_
_entity.id
_entity.type
_entity.pdbx_description
1 polymer ?
#
loop_
_entity_poly.entity_id
_entity_poly.type
_entity_poly.pdbx_seq_one_letter_code
_entity_poly.pdbx_strand_id
1 'polypeptide(L)'
;MVGDAYNSIKGGASASSIISQGLDQIGAEGNNAIIRKLLGGLGELGPGFKGSKEAFEMAGGEIITDRMELAFKGINKRKFQFAFKFIPKNKKEADEVRNIIFAFRTNMATEFVGGNRAGRKMRVPNTFDIQYMYDGNENQYLQKISTCVLEQCDVVYGGDRYRTFEANEEGAPAVETQVTLQFGEMELITKERVNEGF
;
A
#
# COMPACT_ATOMS: atom_id res chain seq x y z
N MET A 1 40.52 24.51 -16.37
CA MET A 1 40.11 24.05 -15.03
C MET A 1 39.70 22.58 -14.97
N VAL A 2 38.80 22.08 -15.84
CA VAL A 2 38.45 20.62 -15.83
C VAL A 2 39.60 19.71 -16.28
N GLY A 3 40.49 20.22 -17.17
CA GLY A 3 41.64 19.48 -17.65
C GLY A 3 42.76 19.25 -16.61
N ASP A 4 42.93 20.20 -15.69
CA ASP A 4 44.00 20.11 -14.68
C ASP A 4 43.64 19.12 -13.56
N ALA A 5 42.35 19.03 -13.18
CA ALA A 5 41.86 18.03 -12.26
C ALA A 5 41.97 16.60 -12.79
N TYR A 6 41.73 16.40 -14.10
CA TYR A 6 41.84 15.11 -14.74
C TYR A 6 43.31 14.60 -14.80
N ASN A 7 44.26 15.52 -15.06
CA ASN A 7 45.66 15.18 -15.06
C ASN A 7 46.27 14.87 -13.68
N SER A 8 45.74 15.53 -12.63
CA SER A 8 46.16 15.29 -11.24
C SER A 8 45.70 13.90 -10.73
N ILE A 9 44.57 13.40 -11.19
CA ILE A 9 44.09 12.04 -10.87
C ILE A 9 45.03 10.97 -11.49
N LYS A 10 45.51 11.19 -12.69
CA LYS A 10 46.46 10.29 -13.36
C LYS A 10 47.84 10.23 -12.70
N GLY A 11 48.22 11.28 -11.94
CA GLY A 11 49.47 11.40 -11.23
C GLY A 11 49.50 10.77 -9.83
N GLY A 12 48.43 10.10 -9.37
CA GLY A 12 48.40 9.43 -8.07
C GLY A 12 48.15 10.36 -6.87
N ALA A 13 47.69 11.60 -7.10
CA ALA A 13 47.27 12.49 -6.04
C ALA A 13 45.99 11.94 -5.34
N SER A 14 45.95 12.04 -3.99
CA SER A 14 44.80 11.57 -3.22
C SER A 14 43.57 12.44 -3.53
N ALA A 15 42.38 11.83 -3.56
CA ALA A 15 41.11 12.53 -3.79
C ALA A 15 40.90 13.72 -2.82
N SER A 16 41.42 13.62 -1.59
CA SER A 16 41.36 14.66 -0.58
C SER A 16 42.18 15.92 -0.93
N SER A 17 43.36 15.77 -1.57
CA SER A 17 44.21 16.91 -1.97
C SER A 17 43.62 17.67 -3.17
N ILE A 18 42.87 17.00 -4.03
CA ILE A 18 42.21 17.61 -5.18
C ILE A 18 40.98 18.40 -4.73
N ILE A 19 40.25 17.87 -3.75
CA ILE A 19 39.07 18.50 -3.17
C ILE A 19 39.46 19.76 -2.36
N SER A 20 40.55 19.72 -1.59
CA SER A 20 41.03 20.87 -0.82
C SER A 20 41.48 22.02 -1.72
N GLN A 21 42.20 21.75 -2.81
CA GLN A 21 42.61 22.77 -3.78
C GLN A 21 41.44 23.38 -4.58
N GLY A 22 40.36 22.61 -4.79
CA GLY A 22 39.14 23.11 -5.44
C GLY A 22 38.28 23.96 -4.53
N LEU A 23 38.28 23.70 -3.23
CA LEU A 23 37.50 24.43 -2.21
C LEU A 23 38.06 25.82 -1.91
N ASP A 24 39.37 26.02 -1.96
CA ASP A 24 39.98 27.33 -1.70
C ASP A 24 39.73 28.37 -2.79
N GLN A 25 39.28 27.95 -3.98
CA GLN A 25 39.06 28.85 -5.12
C GLN A 25 37.59 29.27 -5.31
N ILE A 26 36.65 28.74 -4.54
CA ILE A 26 35.21 28.95 -4.76
C ILE A 26 34.54 29.44 -3.48
N GLY A 27 33.99 30.64 -3.52
CA GLY A 27 33.24 31.22 -2.39
C GLY A 27 32.06 30.33 -1.95
N ALA A 28 31.65 30.47 -0.70
CA ALA A 28 30.74 29.54 0.02
C ALA A 28 29.38 29.22 -0.61
N GLU A 29 28.89 30.03 -1.53
CA GLU A 29 27.56 29.82 -2.16
C GLU A 29 27.56 28.96 -3.42
N GLY A 30 28.71 28.77 -4.06
CA GLY A 30 28.85 27.95 -5.28
C GLY A 30 29.13 26.47 -5.04
N ASN A 31 29.48 26.11 -3.81
CA ASN A 31 30.11 24.83 -3.48
C ASN A 31 29.23 23.60 -3.73
N ASN A 32 27.93 23.68 -3.44
CA ASN A 32 27.06 22.51 -3.49
C ASN A 32 26.76 22.00 -4.92
N ALA A 33 26.64 22.88 -5.89
CA ALA A 33 26.30 22.47 -7.26
C ALA A 33 27.54 21.91 -8.00
N ILE A 34 28.72 22.46 -7.73
CA ILE A 34 29.97 22.04 -8.39
C ILE A 34 30.48 20.75 -7.79
N ILE A 35 30.37 20.56 -6.47
CA ILE A 35 30.71 19.32 -5.78
C ILE A 35 29.81 18.16 -6.24
N ARG A 36 28.52 18.41 -6.40
CA ARG A 36 27.59 17.41 -6.98
C ARG A 36 27.96 17.01 -8.41
N LYS A 37 28.41 17.96 -9.22
CA LYS A 37 28.81 17.72 -10.62
C LYS A 37 30.13 16.98 -10.73
N LEU A 38 31.09 17.27 -9.83
CA LEU A 38 32.37 16.57 -9.74
C LEU A 38 32.20 15.14 -9.24
N LEU A 39 31.36 14.91 -8.22
CA LEU A 39 31.08 13.58 -7.67
C LEU A 39 30.21 12.72 -8.58
N GLY A 40 29.27 13.32 -9.34
CA GLY A 40 28.50 12.62 -10.38
C GLY A 40 29.39 12.07 -11.51
N GLY A 41 30.44 12.79 -11.85
CA GLY A 41 31.46 12.32 -12.83
C GLY A 41 32.41 11.25 -12.30
N LEU A 42 32.60 11.16 -10.99
CA LEU A 42 33.47 10.15 -10.36
C LEU A 42 32.79 8.77 -10.21
N GLY A 43 31.46 8.71 -10.29
CA GLY A 43 30.70 7.46 -10.29
C GLY A 43 30.94 6.58 -11.52
N GLU A 44 31.42 7.16 -12.62
CA GLU A 44 31.79 6.43 -13.86
C GLU A 44 33.21 5.82 -13.84
N LEU A 45 34.02 6.09 -12.82
CA LEU A 45 35.41 5.67 -12.75
C LEU A 45 35.66 4.26 -12.18
N GLY A 46 34.62 3.43 -11.99
CA GLY A 46 34.76 2.01 -11.69
C GLY A 46 34.60 1.61 -10.21
N PRO A 47 34.58 0.29 -9.92
CA PRO A 47 34.15 -0.28 -8.62
C PRO A 47 35.07 -0.03 -7.41
N GLY A 48 36.15 0.76 -7.58
CA GLY A 48 37.04 1.14 -6.46
C GLY A 48 36.64 2.35 -5.65
N PHE A 49 35.61 3.11 -6.06
CA PHE A 49 35.22 4.39 -5.44
C PHE A 49 33.99 4.29 -4.54
N LYS A 50 33.83 3.23 -3.77
CA LYS A 50 32.74 3.10 -2.78
C LYS A 50 32.81 4.10 -1.62
N GLY A 51 33.95 4.77 -1.42
CA GLY A 51 34.16 5.73 -0.33
C GLY A 51 33.73 7.19 -0.62
N SER A 52 33.30 7.51 -1.86
CA SER A 52 32.96 8.89 -2.23
C SER A 52 31.67 9.40 -1.62
N LYS A 53 30.69 8.52 -1.39
CA LYS A 53 29.42 8.85 -0.74
C LYS A 53 29.64 9.17 0.75
N GLU A 54 30.44 8.36 1.41
CA GLU A 54 30.80 8.53 2.84
C GLU A 54 31.67 9.78 3.07
N ALA A 55 32.59 10.11 2.15
CA ALA A 55 33.40 11.32 2.23
C ALA A 55 32.55 12.60 2.04
N PHE A 56 31.51 12.55 1.21
CA PHE A 56 30.60 13.68 1.01
C PHE A 56 29.69 13.90 2.23
N GLU A 57 29.20 12.82 2.84
CA GLU A 57 28.43 12.86 4.06
C GLU A 57 29.21 13.44 5.23
N MET A 58 30.51 13.12 5.34
CA MET A 58 31.41 13.70 6.36
C MET A 58 31.70 15.19 6.16
N ALA A 59 31.83 15.64 4.89
CA ALA A 59 32.17 17.03 4.58
C ALA A 59 30.96 17.98 4.68
N GLY A 60 29.74 17.48 4.47
CA GLY A 60 28.51 18.28 4.49
C GLY A 60 27.79 18.30 5.85
N GLY A 61 28.17 17.46 6.79
CA GLY A 61 27.46 17.33 8.08
C GLY A 61 26.02 16.80 7.97
N GLU A 62 25.56 16.41 6.77
CA GLU A 62 24.26 15.85 6.49
C GLU A 62 24.40 14.38 6.11
N ILE A 63 24.08 13.50 7.02
CA ILE A 63 24.00 12.06 6.76
C ILE A 63 22.67 11.78 6.07
N ILE A 64 22.71 11.46 4.78
CA ILE A 64 21.54 10.86 4.10
C ILE A 64 21.44 9.43 4.62
N THR A 65 20.74 9.26 5.72
CA THR A 65 20.49 7.92 6.29
C THR A 65 19.48 7.18 5.41
N ASP A 66 19.87 6.04 4.87
CA ASP A 66 18.98 5.06 4.22
C ASP A 66 17.81 4.66 5.14
N ARG A 67 17.91 4.95 6.45
CA ARG A 67 16.85 4.73 7.44
C ARG A 67 15.60 5.58 7.21
N MET A 68 15.69 6.79 6.65
CA MET A 68 14.50 7.61 6.36
C MET A 68 13.78 7.10 5.10
N GLU A 69 14.49 6.64 4.11
CA GLU A 69 13.89 5.99 2.93
C GLU A 69 13.26 4.63 3.29
N LEU A 70 13.86 3.86 4.20
CA LEU A 70 13.30 2.61 4.72
C LEU A 70 12.11 2.85 5.65
N ALA A 71 12.07 3.99 6.38
CA ALA A 71 10.97 4.31 7.29
C ALA A 71 9.70 4.78 6.56
N PHE A 72 9.83 5.36 5.36
CA PHE A 72 8.68 5.87 4.61
C PHE A 72 8.68 5.35 3.17
N LYS A 73 8.33 4.08 2.99
CA LYS A 73 8.17 3.45 1.66
C LYS A 73 6.87 3.85 0.95
N GLY A 74 5.99 4.57 1.62
CA GLY A 74 4.69 4.98 1.13
C GLY A 74 3.59 4.76 2.17
N ILE A 75 2.43 5.32 1.90
CA ILE A 75 1.23 5.12 2.70
C ILE A 75 0.47 3.93 2.12
N ASN A 76 0.22 2.92 2.94
CA ASN A 76 -0.61 1.79 2.54
C ASN A 76 -2.09 2.16 2.69
N LYS A 77 -2.93 1.63 1.81
CA LYS A 77 -4.37 1.70 1.96
C LYS A 77 -4.82 0.88 3.16
N ARG A 78 -5.82 1.37 3.89
CA ARG A 78 -6.36 0.65 5.04
C ARG A 78 -7.18 -0.55 4.58
N LYS A 79 -7.16 -1.59 5.39
CA LYS A 79 -7.97 -2.79 5.18
C LYS A 79 -8.78 -3.06 6.43
N PHE A 80 -10.03 -3.46 6.23
CA PHE A 80 -10.98 -3.76 7.30
C PHE A 80 -11.50 -5.17 7.13
N GLN A 81 -11.56 -5.90 8.23
CA GLN A 81 -12.09 -7.24 8.26
C GLN A 81 -13.31 -7.30 9.16
N PHE A 82 -14.39 -7.84 8.64
CA PHE A 82 -15.63 -8.07 9.37
C PHE A 82 -15.96 -9.55 9.37
N ALA A 83 -16.22 -10.11 10.55
CA ALA A 83 -16.62 -11.49 10.72
C ALA A 83 -18.06 -11.54 11.26
N PHE A 84 -18.93 -12.25 10.57
CA PHE A 84 -20.32 -12.45 10.94
C PHE A 84 -20.58 -13.93 11.16
N LYS A 85 -21.37 -14.21 12.20
CA LYS A 85 -21.82 -15.55 12.49
C LYS A 85 -23.35 -15.58 12.37
N PHE A 86 -23.84 -16.33 11.41
CA PHE A 86 -25.27 -16.52 11.18
C PHE A 86 -25.73 -17.86 11.72
N ILE A 87 -26.82 -17.87 12.48
CA ILE A 87 -27.45 -19.06 13.06
C ILE A 87 -28.94 -19.00 12.70
N PRO A 88 -29.33 -19.40 11.47
CA PRO A 88 -30.72 -19.35 11.05
C PRO A 88 -31.56 -20.33 11.87
N LYS A 89 -32.73 -19.90 12.29
CA LYS A 89 -33.68 -20.71 13.08
C LYS A 89 -34.75 -21.38 12.20
N ASN A 90 -34.96 -20.89 11.01
CA ASN A 90 -35.96 -21.37 10.08
C ASN A 90 -35.47 -21.26 8.62
N LYS A 91 -36.24 -21.85 7.70
CA LYS A 91 -35.91 -21.86 6.25
C LYS A 91 -35.75 -20.45 5.69
N LYS A 92 -36.63 -19.53 6.07
CA LYS A 92 -36.59 -18.15 5.55
C LYS A 92 -35.30 -17.45 5.90
N GLU A 93 -34.85 -17.57 7.16
CA GLU A 93 -33.59 -17.01 7.60
C GLU A 93 -32.39 -17.68 6.90
N ALA A 94 -32.44 -18.99 6.65
CA ALA A 94 -31.40 -19.68 5.90
C ALA A 94 -31.32 -19.18 4.44
N ASP A 95 -32.46 -18.94 3.82
CA ASP A 95 -32.54 -18.35 2.47
C ASP A 95 -32.01 -16.90 2.45
N GLU A 96 -32.29 -16.11 3.49
CA GLU A 96 -31.73 -14.76 3.61
C GLU A 96 -30.20 -14.78 3.76
N VAL A 97 -29.65 -15.66 4.57
CA VAL A 97 -28.19 -15.83 4.71
C VAL A 97 -27.57 -16.19 3.36
N ARG A 98 -28.19 -17.10 2.61
CA ARG A 98 -27.76 -17.47 1.25
C ARG A 98 -27.78 -16.24 0.31
N ASN A 99 -28.86 -15.46 0.36
CA ASN A 99 -29.01 -14.26 -0.48
C ASN A 99 -28.00 -13.17 -0.11
N ILE A 100 -27.69 -12.97 1.17
CA ILE A 100 -26.66 -12.04 1.64
C ILE A 100 -25.29 -12.46 1.08
N ILE A 101 -24.92 -13.73 1.22
CA ILE A 101 -23.64 -14.25 0.69
C ILE A 101 -23.57 -14.10 -0.83
N PHE A 102 -24.67 -14.41 -1.52
CA PHE A 102 -24.77 -14.26 -2.96
C PHE A 102 -24.61 -12.80 -3.39
N ALA A 103 -25.24 -11.85 -2.69
CA ALA A 103 -25.11 -10.42 -2.96
C ALA A 103 -23.67 -9.94 -2.83
N PHE A 104 -22.97 -10.30 -1.75
CA PHE A 104 -21.56 -9.95 -1.58
C PHE A 104 -20.69 -10.53 -2.69
N ARG A 105 -20.83 -11.80 -3.01
CA ARG A 105 -20.05 -12.48 -4.06
C ARG A 105 -20.32 -11.93 -5.45
N THR A 106 -21.55 -11.58 -5.75
CA THR A 106 -21.91 -10.99 -7.04
C THR A 106 -21.31 -9.60 -7.21
N ASN A 107 -21.38 -8.77 -6.15
CA ASN A 107 -20.88 -7.40 -6.21
C ASN A 107 -19.35 -7.30 -6.13
N MET A 108 -18.66 -8.29 -5.58
CA MET A 108 -17.20 -8.35 -5.61
C MET A 108 -16.63 -8.92 -6.91
N ALA A 109 -17.46 -9.58 -7.72
CA ALA A 109 -17.01 -10.20 -8.96
C ALA A 109 -16.92 -9.18 -10.09
N THR A 110 -15.95 -9.38 -10.99
CA THR A 110 -15.83 -8.62 -12.23
C THR A 110 -16.78 -9.18 -13.28
N GLU A 111 -17.28 -8.34 -14.19
CA GLU A 111 -18.15 -8.70 -15.29
C GLU A 111 -17.45 -8.53 -16.64
N PHE A 112 -17.65 -9.47 -17.57
CA PHE A 112 -17.18 -9.31 -18.94
C PHE A 112 -18.05 -8.32 -19.70
N VAL A 113 -17.44 -7.32 -20.32
CA VAL A 113 -18.17 -6.36 -21.16
C VAL A 113 -18.65 -7.05 -22.44
N GLY A 114 -19.98 -7.00 -22.68
CA GLY A 114 -20.58 -7.59 -23.87
C GLY A 114 -21.07 -9.02 -23.71
N GLY A 115 -21.10 -9.57 -22.49
CA GLY A 115 -21.68 -10.90 -22.21
C GLY A 115 -20.94 -12.09 -22.83
N ASN A 116 -19.86 -11.85 -23.54
CA ASN A 116 -19.07 -12.89 -24.20
C ASN A 116 -17.71 -13.06 -23.52
N ARG A 117 -17.43 -14.26 -23.01
CA ARG A 117 -16.16 -14.63 -22.39
C ARG A 117 -14.92 -14.46 -23.30
N ALA A 118 -15.12 -14.30 -24.60
CA ALA A 118 -14.07 -14.03 -25.56
C ALA A 118 -13.55 -12.57 -25.53
N GLY A 119 -14.25 -11.64 -24.86
CA GLY A 119 -13.84 -10.25 -24.70
C GLY A 119 -12.71 -10.11 -23.68
N ARG A 120 -11.67 -9.36 -24.03
CA ARG A 120 -10.55 -9.02 -23.10
C ARG A 120 -10.89 -7.89 -22.13
N LYS A 121 -12.07 -7.28 -22.25
CA LYS A 121 -12.51 -6.15 -21.41
C LYS A 121 -13.36 -6.65 -20.27
N MET A 122 -12.97 -6.28 -19.05
CA MET A 122 -13.73 -6.56 -17.83
C MET A 122 -14.15 -5.24 -17.20
N ARG A 123 -15.34 -5.23 -16.62
CA ARG A 123 -15.81 -4.13 -15.77
C ARG A 123 -15.27 -4.35 -14.37
N VAL A 124 -14.81 -3.28 -13.73
CA VAL A 124 -14.38 -3.33 -12.31
C VAL A 124 -15.56 -3.74 -11.42
N PRO A 125 -15.29 -4.41 -10.26
CA PRO A 125 -16.33 -4.76 -9.31
C PRO A 125 -17.01 -3.51 -8.73
N ASN A 126 -18.17 -3.73 -8.10
CA ASN A 126 -18.88 -2.66 -7.41
C ASN A 126 -18.12 -2.23 -6.15
N THR A 127 -18.31 -0.97 -5.77
CA THR A 127 -17.78 -0.39 -4.55
C THR A 127 -18.78 -0.49 -3.41
N PHE A 128 -18.27 -0.42 -2.18
CA PHE A 128 -19.04 -0.51 -0.93
C PHE A 128 -18.76 0.71 -0.07
N ASP A 129 -19.81 1.33 0.45
CA ASP A 129 -19.75 2.36 1.47
C ASP A 129 -20.18 1.73 2.80
N ILE A 130 -19.29 1.79 3.79
CA ILE A 130 -19.47 1.15 5.10
C ILE A 130 -19.63 2.24 6.15
N GLN A 131 -20.72 2.19 6.90
CA GLN A 131 -21.01 3.14 7.96
C GLN A 131 -21.33 2.41 9.27
N TYR A 132 -20.75 2.88 10.37
CA TYR A 132 -21.10 2.43 11.69
C TYR A 132 -22.29 3.24 12.21
N MET A 133 -23.41 2.58 12.39
CA MET A 133 -24.66 3.23 12.81
C MET A 133 -24.97 2.94 14.27
N TYR A 134 -25.53 3.93 14.97
CA TYR A 134 -26.07 3.81 16.30
C TYR A 134 -27.37 4.62 16.42
N ASP A 135 -28.46 3.95 16.78
CA ASP A 135 -29.79 4.54 16.95
C ASP A 135 -30.23 5.44 15.76
N GLY A 136 -30.02 4.93 14.54
CA GLY A 136 -30.38 5.62 13.30
C GLY A 136 -29.42 6.73 12.84
N ASN A 137 -28.39 7.04 13.61
CA ASN A 137 -27.37 8.02 13.28
C ASN A 137 -26.01 7.38 13.12
N GLU A 138 -25.11 8.07 12.44
CA GLU A 138 -23.70 7.63 12.34
C GLU A 138 -23.02 7.70 13.73
N ASN A 139 -22.32 6.64 14.09
CA ASN A 139 -21.59 6.56 15.36
C ASN A 139 -20.30 7.39 15.28
N GLN A 140 -20.28 8.53 15.96
CA GLN A 140 -19.16 9.48 15.97
C GLN A 140 -17.95 9.02 16.79
N TYR A 141 -18.06 7.92 17.55
CA TYR A 141 -16.93 7.36 18.31
C TYR A 141 -16.04 6.42 17.49
N LEU A 142 -16.52 6.02 16.32
CA LEU A 142 -15.79 5.13 15.44
C LEU A 142 -15.29 5.90 14.21
N GLN A 143 -14.11 5.52 13.73
CA GLN A 143 -13.54 6.11 12.53
C GLN A 143 -14.46 5.89 11.32
N LYS A 144 -14.52 6.85 10.44
CA LYS A 144 -15.21 6.72 9.17
C LYS A 144 -14.37 5.86 8.21
N ILE A 145 -15.08 5.12 7.37
CA ILE A 145 -14.48 4.29 6.34
C ILE A 145 -14.82 4.93 4.99
N SER A 146 -13.79 5.18 4.18
CA SER A 146 -13.97 5.66 2.81
C SER A 146 -14.49 4.54 1.92
N THR A 147 -14.87 4.88 0.68
CA THR A 147 -15.35 3.90 -0.30
C THR A 147 -14.36 2.75 -0.47
N CYS A 148 -14.85 1.53 -0.34
CA CYS A 148 -14.07 0.29 -0.33
C CYS A 148 -14.41 -0.61 -1.51
N VAL A 149 -13.51 -1.53 -1.79
CA VAL A 149 -13.77 -2.73 -2.60
C VAL A 149 -13.73 -3.96 -1.70
N LEU A 150 -14.59 -4.94 -1.96
CA LEU A 150 -14.54 -6.23 -1.27
C LEU A 150 -13.46 -7.09 -1.92
N GLU A 151 -12.34 -7.29 -1.21
CA GLU A 151 -11.20 -8.06 -1.70
C GLU A 151 -11.40 -9.57 -1.51
N GLN A 152 -12.02 -9.96 -0.39
CA GLN A 152 -12.20 -11.37 -0.01
C GLN A 152 -13.54 -11.59 0.69
N CYS A 153 -14.22 -12.67 0.35
CA CYS A 153 -15.45 -13.13 0.98
C CYS A 153 -15.34 -14.63 1.26
N ASP A 154 -14.91 -14.95 2.48
CA ASP A 154 -14.77 -16.33 2.94
C ASP A 154 -16.04 -16.78 3.64
N VAL A 155 -16.50 -17.96 3.30
CA VAL A 155 -17.71 -18.56 3.88
C VAL A 155 -17.36 -19.95 4.40
N VAL A 156 -17.56 -20.14 5.70
CA VAL A 156 -17.40 -21.42 6.37
C VAL A 156 -18.75 -21.91 6.84
N TYR A 157 -19.16 -23.06 6.37
CA TYR A 157 -20.40 -23.71 6.76
C TYR A 157 -20.15 -24.69 7.91
N GLY A 158 -21.01 -24.62 8.93
CA GLY A 158 -20.82 -25.34 10.19
C GLY A 158 -19.88 -24.59 11.14
N GLY A 159 -19.97 -24.86 12.44
CA GLY A 159 -19.05 -24.35 13.44
C GLY A 159 -17.94 -25.36 13.72
N ASP A 160 -17.75 -25.74 14.99
CA ASP A 160 -16.79 -26.79 15.38
C ASP A 160 -17.11 -28.15 14.74
N ARG A 161 -18.38 -28.37 14.40
CA ARG A 161 -18.84 -29.55 13.68
C ARG A 161 -19.85 -29.15 12.61
N TYR A 162 -19.68 -29.68 11.41
CA TYR A 162 -20.65 -29.51 10.35
C TYR A 162 -22.00 -30.15 10.75
N ARG A 163 -23.05 -29.33 10.82
CA ARG A 163 -24.42 -29.73 11.12
C ARG A 163 -25.35 -29.05 10.14
N THR A 164 -26.37 -29.78 9.74
CA THR A 164 -27.43 -29.26 8.87
C THR A 164 -28.79 -29.46 9.53
N PHE A 165 -29.72 -28.65 9.11
CA PHE A 165 -31.14 -28.90 9.34
C PHE A 165 -31.65 -30.06 8.46
N GLU A 166 -32.90 -30.46 8.63
CA GLU A 166 -33.52 -31.43 7.75
C GLU A 166 -33.45 -30.98 6.28
N ALA A 167 -33.19 -31.96 5.41
CA ALA A 167 -33.10 -31.70 3.99
C ALA A 167 -34.47 -31.33 3.41
N ASN A 168 -34.49 -30.36 2.51
CA ASN A 168 -35.64 -29.97 1.71
C ASN A 168 -35.33 -30.20 0.22
N GLU A 169 -36.24 -29.79 -0.67
CA GLU A 169 -36.07 -29.93 -2.12
C GLU A 169 -34.84 -29.23 -2.68
N GLU A 170 -34.36 -28.18 -2.01
CA GLU A 170 -33.17 -27.39 -2.38
C GLU A 170 -31.88 -27.86 -1.72
N GLY A 171 -31.97 -28.79 -0.75
CA GLY A 171 -30.84 -29.31 0.02
C GLY A 171 -31.02 -29.18 1.52
N ALA A 172 -29.92 -29.36 2.28
CA ALA A 172 -29.91 -29.27 3.73
C ALA A 172 -29.17 -27.99 4.19
N PRO A 173 -29.86 -26.96 4.71
CA PRO A 173 -29.25 -25.72 5.18
C PRO A 173 -28.31 -25.98 6.34
N ALA A 174 -27.16 -25.32 6.39
CA ALA A 174 -26.25 -25.36 7.51
C ALA A 174 -26.85 -24.68 8.75
N VAL A 175 -26.65 -25.29 9.92
CA VAL A 175 -27.12 -24.73 11.20
C VAL A 175 -26.35 -23.44 11.55
N GLU A 176 -25.09 -23.39 11.15
CA GLU A 176 -24.22 -22.24 11.39
C GLU A 176 -23.46 -21.90 10.11
N THR A 177 -23.37 -20.62 9.81
CA THR A 177 -22.57 -20.10 8.70
C THR A 177 -21.75 -18.91 9.17
N GLN A 178 -20.43 -19.00 9.01
CA GLN A 178 -19.52 -17.89 9.31
C GLN A 178 -19.10 -17.25 8.00
N VAL A 179 -19.19 -15.93 7.95
CA VAL A 179 -18.82 -15.12 6.78
C VAL A 179 -17.77 -14.11 7.22
N THR A 180 -16.62 -14.16 6.59
CA THR A 180 -15.54 -13.19 6.79
C THR A 180 -15.37 -12.37 5.53
N LEU A 181 -15.52 -11.05 5.67
CA LEU A 181 -15.40 -10.08 4.59
C LEU A 181 -14.15 -9.23 4.83
N GLN A 182 -13.32 -9.09 3.81
CA GLN A 182 -12.16 -8.22 3.84
C GLN A 182 -12.33 -7.11 2.81
N PHE A 183 -12.35 -5.88 3.29
CA PHE A 183 -12.48 -4.68 2.47
C PHE A 183 -11.16 -3.92 2.40
N GLY A 184 -10.83 -3.42 1.21
CA GLY A 184 -9.71 -2.52 0.98
C GLY A 184 -10.22 -1.14 0.58
N GLU A 185 -9.77 -0.07 1.26
CA GLU A 185 -10.11 1.29 0.87
C GLU A 185 -9.50 1.64 -0.48
N MET A 186 -10.24 2.41 -1.26
CA MET A 186 -9.76 2.90 -2.55
C MET A 186 -8.94 4.18 -2.41
N GLU A 187 -9.20 4.97 -1.38
CA GLU A 187 -8.55 6.24 -1.09
C GLU A 187 -7.34 6.07 -0.15
N LEU A 188 -6.33 6.90 -0.32
CA LEU A 188 -5.24 7.06 0.64
C LEU A 188 -5.67 8.09 1.68
N ILE A 189 -5.63 7.72 2.95
CA ILE A 189 -6.03 8.61 4.03
C ILE A 189 -4.90 9.59 4.32
N THR A 190 -5.18 10.88 4.09
CA THR A 190 -4.29 11.99 4.39
C THR A 190 -4.62 12.60 5.76
N LYS A 191 -3.77 13.52 6.24
CA LYS A 191 -4.00 14.23 7.50
C LYS A 191 -5.32 15.01 7.51
N GLU A 192 -5.70 15.58 6.37
CA GLU A 192 -6.95 16.30 6.20
C GLU A 192 -8.14 15.36 6.40
N ARG A 193 -8.09 14.15 5.80
CA ARG A 193 -9.15 13.15 5.95
C ARG A 193 -9.27 12.63 7.39
N VAL A 194 -8.13 12.47 8.10
CA VAL A 194 -8.15 12.13 9.53
C VAL A 194 -8.86 13.21 10.36
N ASN A 195 -8.65 14.49 10.04
CA ASN A 195 -9.35 15.60 10.72
C ASN A 195 -10.86 15.60 10.44
N GLU A 196 -11.33 15.01 9.34
CA GLU A 196 -12.75 14.81 9.00
C GLU A 196 -13.34 13.56 9.65
N GLY A 197 -12.53 12.78 10.40
CA GLY A 197 -12.94 11.58 11.13
C GLY A 197 -12.70 10.24 10.43
N PHE A 198 -11.95 10.21 9.32
CA PHE A 198 -11.58 9.01 8.58
C PHE A 198 -10.38 8.27 9.15
#